data_a4f88e10aa6b97c847eccfc2698d3c77
#
_entry.id   a4f88e10aa6b97c847eccfc2698d3c77
#
_cell.length_a   1.000
_cell.length_b   1.000
_cell.length_c   1.000
_cell.angle_alpha   90.00
_cell.angle_beta   90.00
_cell.angle_gamma   90.00
#
_symmetry.space_group_name_H-M   'P 1'
#
loop_
_entity.id
_entity.type
_entity.pdbx_description
1 polymer ?
#
loop_
_entity_poly.entity_id
_entity_poly.type
_entity_poly.pdbx_seq_one_letter_code
_entity_poly.pdbx_strand_id
1 'polypeptide(L)'
;MSQLSNLKIIFAGTPLFAATHFQALLDRHCLIQAVLTQPDRPAGRGKHLQQSPVKQIALKHDLPIYSPTTLCDEVLQDALQEFNADVMVVVAYGLILPEAVLSMPRLGCVNVHASLLPKYRGASPIQQAILSGDAETGITVMKIIKALDAGPMLLQSRCAIEKTDTAETLSKKLAQLGAETLLKTLDRGLVNAEAQDETQATYTKKIDKSDARIDWNKSAIDLDREIRAFNPWPISFTEMNGERIRIWQATPLAETHHKKPGQIISANPVGIGVATGEGVLQIQQLQLSGGKKLPVSAVLNGKPALFQIDRRFDL
;
A
#
# COMPACT_ATOMS: atom_id res chain seq x y z
N MET A 1 -23.35 -6.07 26.53
CA MET A 1 -22.96 -6.75 25.29
C MET A 1 -22.46 -5.68 24.33
N SER A 2 -21.31 -5.90 23.66
CA SER A 2 -20.77 -4.94 22.68
C SER A 2 -21.77 -4.75 21.53
N GLN A 3 -21.95 -3.53 21.03
CA GLN A 3 -22.80 -3.25 19.86
C GLN A 3 -22.33 -4.00 18.62
N LEU A 4 -21.04 -4.35 18.55
CA LEU A 4 -20.40 -5.09 17.45
C LEU A 4 -21.01 -6.45 17.17
N SER A 5 -21.38 -7.22 18.20
CA SER A 5 -21.88 -8.59 18.04
C SER A 5 -23.24 -8.69 17.34
N ASN A 6 -23.95 -7.58 17.21
CA ASN A 6 -25.27 -7.53 16.59
C ASN A 6 -25.28 -6.84 15.22
N LEU A 7 -24.17 -6.23 14.81
CA LEU A 7 -24.07 -5.56 13.51
C LEU A 7 -23.94 -6.58 12.37
N LYS A 8 -24.88 -6.53 11.42
CA LYS A 8 -24.81 -7.26 10.17
C LYS A 8 -23.89 -6.52 9.20
N ILE A 9 -22.78 -7.16 8.84
CA ILE A 9 -21.72 -6.53 8.06
C ILE A 9 -21.60 -7.19 6.69
N ILE A 10 -21.57 -6.40 5.63
CA ILE A 10 -21.00 -6.80 4.34
C ILE A 10 -19.57 -6.29 4.33
N PHE A 11 -18.60 -7.17 4.08
CA PHE A 11 -17.20 -6.82 3.97
C PHE A 11 -16.76 -6.75 2.50
N ALA A 12 -16.12 -5.67 2.08
CA ALA A 12 -15.57 -5.50 0.74
C ALA A 12 -14.05 -5.23 0.80
N GLY A 13 -13.23 -6.15 0.29
CA GLY A 13 -11.79 -6.02 0.33
C GLY A 13 -11.04 -7.06 -0.50
N THR A 14 -9.75 -6.83 -0.77
CA THR A 14 -9.01 -7.72 -1.67
C THR A 14 -7.63 -8.12 -1.14
N PRO A 15 -6.66 -7.19 -0.91
CA PRO A 15 -5.28 -7.54 -0.59
C PRO A 15 -5.10 -7.98 0.88
N LEU A 16 -3.87 -8.36 1.22
CA LEU A 16 -3.50 -8.76 2.57
C LEU A 16 -3.84 -7.68 3.62
N PHE A 17 -3.71 -6.40 3.26
CA PHE A 17 -4.13 -5.28 4.10
C PHE A 17 -5.61 -5.43 4.51
N ALA A 18 -6.50 -5.68 3.55
CA ALA A 18 -7.93 -5.91 3.82
C ALA A 18 -8.18 -7.19 4.61
N ALA A 19 -7.43 -8.25 4.32
CA ALA A 19 -7.55 -9.54 5.01
C ALA A 19 -7.28 -9.44 6.52
N THR A 20 -6.35 -8.57 6.95
CA THR A 20 -6.08 -8.32 8.37
C THR A 20 -7.31 -7.71 9.07
N HIS A 21 -7.98 -6.74 8.44
CA HIS A 21 -9.20 -6.13 8.96
C HIS A 21 -10.36 -7.14 9.01
N PHE A 22 -10.48 -7.93 7.95
CA PHE A 22 -11.51 -8.96 7.86
C PHE A 22 -11.35 -10.02 8.95
N GLN A 23 -10.12 -10.50 9.17
CA GLN A 23 -9.83 -11.45 10.24
C GLN A 23 -10.17 -10.87 11.61
N ALA A 24 -9.83 -9.60 11.86
CA ALA A 24 -10.13 -8.94 13.12
C ALA A 24 -11.65 -8.83 13.40
N LEU A 25 -12.48 -8.64 12.37
CA LEU A 25 -13.94 -8.68 12.50
C LEU A 25 -14.44 -10.08 12.87
N LEU A 26 -13.88 -11.12 12.25
CA LEU A 26 -14.21 -12.53 12.55
C LEU A 26 -13.79 -12.92 13.96
N ASP A 27 -12.59 -12.53 14.40
CA ASP A 27 -12.08 -12.80 15.76
C ASP A 27 -12.93 -12.14 16.85
N ARG A 28 -13.62 -11.04 16.49
CA ARG A 28 -14.60 -10.37 17.38
C ARG A 28 -16.03 -10.89 17.22
N HIS A 29 -16.21 -11.98 16.50
CA HIS A 29 -17.50 -12.62 16.26
C HIS A 29 -18.56 -11.68 15.65
N CYS A 30 -18.12 -10.75 14.78
CA CYS A 30 -19.04 -9.90 14.04
C CYS A 30 -19.87 -10.73 13.06
N LEU A 31 -21.14 -10.34 12.81
CA LEU A 31 -22.04 -11.03 11.92
C LEU A 31 -21.74 -10.65 10.45
N ILE A 32 -20.83 -11.36 9.82
CA ILE A 32 -20.51 -11.16 8.39
C ILE A 32 -21.58 -11.85 7.54
N GLN A 33 -22.35 -11.07 6.78
CA GLN A 33 -23.43 -11.57 5.94
C GLN A 33 -22.95 -11.97 4.54
N ALA A 34 -22.01 -11.20 3.98
CA ALA A 34 -21.43 -11.46 2.67
C ALA A 34 -20.04 -10.81 2.55
N VAL A 35 -19.24 -11.33 1.63
CA VAL A 35 -17.89 -10.85 1.33
C VAL A 35 -17.77 -10.51 -0.15
N LEU A 36 -17.38 -9.27 -0.45
CA LEU A 36 -17.04 -8.83 -1.80
C LEU A 36 -15.52 -8.76 -1.95
N THR A 37 -15.00 -9.34 -3.02
CA THR A 37 -13.58 -9.27 -3.35
C THR A 37 -13.37 -9.27 -4.85
N GLN A 38 -12.21 -8.80 -5.32
CA GLN A 38 -11.87 -8.85 -6.74
C GLN A 38 -11.83 -10.29 -7.28
N PRO A 39 -12.19 -10.50 -8.55
CA PRO A 39 -12.04 -11.80 -9.20
C PRO A 39 -10.62 -12.34 -9.11
N ASP A 40 -10.49 -13.67 -9.12
CA ASP A 40 -9.20 -14.35 -9.14
C ASP A 40 -8.40 -13.89 -10.37
N ARG A 41 -7.12 -13.59 -10.19
CA ARG A 41 -6.24 -13.09 -11.25
C ARG A 41 -5.02 -13.98 -11.43
N PRO A 42 -4.53 -14.14 -12.66
CA PRO A 42 -3.27 -14.81 -12.91
C PRO A 42 -2.13 -14.11 -12.17
N ALA A 43 -1.38 -14.82 -11.32
CA ALA A 43 -0.25 -14.27 -10.59
C ALA A 43 0.93 -15.25 -10.52
N GLY A 44 2.13 -14.73 -10.26
CA GLY A 44 3.36 -15.52 -10.12
C GLY A 44 3.92 -16.06 -11.43
N ARG A 45 5.00 -16.85 -11.31
CA ARG A 45 5.59 -17.60 -12.43
C ARG A 45 4.62 -18.73 -12.82
N GLY A 46 4.18 -18.74 -14.07
CA GLY A 46 3.20 -19.71 -14.58
C GLY A 46 1.77 -19.19 -14.68
N LYS A 47 1.48 -17.95 -14.25
CA LYS A 47 0.16 -17.28 -14.38
C LYS A 47 -1.02 -18.13 -13.88
N HIS A 48 -0.85 -18.90 -12.81
CA HIS A 48 -1.96 -19.61 -12.16
C HIS A 48 -2.93 -18.62 -11.54
N LEU A 49 -4.23 -18.90 -11.65
CA LEU A 49 -5.27 -18.12 -10.99
C LEU A 49 -5.03 -18.16 -9.47
N GLN A 50 -4.91 -17.00 -8.86
CA GLN A 50 -4.76 -16.86 -7.42
C GLN A 50 -5.97 -16.17 -6.82
N GLN A 51 -6.49 -16.81 -5.77
CA GLN A 51 -7.54 -16.23 -4.95
C GLN A 51 -6.98 -15.07 -4.11
N SER A 52 -7.81 -14.05 -3.92
CA SER A 52 -7.44 -12.95 -3.03
C SER A 52 -7.27 -13.44 -1.58
N PRO A 53 -6.41 -12.79 -0.76
CA PRO A 53 -6.29 -13.10 0.67
C PRO A 53 -7.64 -13.06 1.42
N VAL A 54 -8.52 -12.12 1.08
CA VAL A 54 -9.88 -12.02 1.64
C VAL A 54 -10.72 -13.23 1.25
N LYS A 55 -10.70 -13.64 -0.04
CA LYS A 55 -11.43 -14.83 -0.51
C LYS A 55 -11.00 -16.10 0.22
N GLN A 56 -9.69 -16.27 0.44
CA GLN A 56 -9.16 -17.44 1.15
C GLN A 56 -9.66 -17.53 2.60
N ILE A 57 -9.80 -16.40 3.29
CA ILE A 57 -10.37 -16.35 4.64
C ILE A 57 -11.87 -16.65 4.59
N ALA A 58 -12.61 -16.01 3.69
CA ALA A 58 -14.06 -16.18 3.56
C ALA A 58 -14.45 -17.65 3.29
N LEU A 59 -13.69 -18.34 2.42
CA LEU A 59 -13.88 -19.78 2.15
C LEU A 59 -13.69 -20.65 3.39
N LYS A 60 -12.73 -20.32 4.27
CA LYS A 60 -12.50 -21.09 5.53
C LYS A 60 -13.62 -20.93 6.54
N HIS A 61 -14.42 -19.89 6.40
CA HIS A 61 -15.56 -19.60 7.30
C HIS A 61 -16.92 -19.83 6.64
N ASP A 62 -16.96 -20.50 5.48
CA ASP A 62 -18.18 -20.82 4.72
C ASP A 62 -19.10 -19.61 4.48
N LEU A 63 -18.51 -18.43 4.26
CA LEU A 63 -19.24 -17.18 4.05
C LEU A 63 -19.64 -17.00 2.58
N PRO A 64 -20.80 -16.37 2.29
CA PRO A 64 -21.18 -16.01 0.93
C PRO A 64 -20.15 -15.05 0.28
N ILE A 65 -19.64 -15.41 -0.91
CA ILE A 65 -18.59 -14.65 -1.61
C ILE A 65 -19.09 -14.19 -2.97
N TYR A 66 -18.92 -12.90 -3.22
CA TYR A 66 -19.19 -12.28 -4.51
C TYR A 66 -17.90 -11.69 -5.07
N SER A 67 -17.60 -12.00 -6.33
CA SER A 67 -16.39 -11.50 -7.02
C SER A 67 -16.77 -10.80 -8.33
N PRO A 68 -17.52 -9.70 -8.26
CA PRO A 68 -17.98 -9.00 -9.45
C PRO A 68 -16.87 -8.18 -10.10
N THR A 69 -17.00 -7.91 -11.39
CA THR A 69 -16.15 -6.95 -12.12
C THR A 69 -16.71 -5.53 -12.06
N THR A 70 -17.98 -5.38 -11.69
CA THR A 70 -18.69 -4.10 -11.49
C THR A 70 -19.75 -4.27 -10.42
N LEU A 71 -20.07 -3.19 -9.71
CA LEU A 71 -21.19 -3.13 -8.75
C LEU A 71 -22.45 -2.46 -9.35
N CYS A 72 -22.45 -2.20 -10.65
CA CYS A 72 -23.62 -1.63 -11.36
C CYS A 72 -24.60 -2.70 -11.85
N ASP A 73 -24.38 -3.97 -11.56
CA ASP A 73 -25.25 -5.09 -11.90
C ASP A 73 -26.45 -5.12 -10.93
N GLU A 74 -27.67 -4.95 -11.45
CA GLU A 74 -28.91 -4.90 -10.66
C GLU A 74 -29.17 -6.23 -9.94
N VAL A 75 -28.90 -7.37 -10.59
CA VAL A 75 -29.08 -8.70 -9.96
C VAL A 75 -28.18 -8.87 -8.75
N LEU A 76 -26.93 -8.38 -8.85
CA LEU A 76 -26.01 -8.38 -7.71
C LEU A 76 -26.50 -7.42 -6.61
N GLN A 77 -26.97 -6.23 -6.98
CA GLN A 77 -27.49 -5.25 -6.02
C GLN A 77 -28.69 -5.80 -5.26
N ASP A 78 -29.64 -6.44 -5.93
CA ASP A 78 -30.79 -7.10 -5.30
C ASP A 78 -30.34 -8.18 -4.33
N ALA A 79 -29.42 -9.05 -4.75
CA ALA A 79 -28.86 -10.10 -3.88
C ALA A 79 -28.14 -9.53 -2.64
N LEU A 80 -27.43 -8.40 -2.76
CA LEU A 80 -26.79 -7.75 -1.63
C LEU A 80 -27.80 -7.10 -0.70
N GLN A 81 -28.89 -6.58 -1.22
CA GLN A 81 -29.95 -5.95 -0.43
C GLN A 81 -30.69 -6.95 0.45
N GLU A 82 -30.86 -8.19 0.01
CA GLU A 82 -31.50 -9.27 0.80
C GLU A 82 -30.78 -9.57 2.11
N PHE A 83 -29.47 -9.28 2.21
CA PHE A 83 -28.71 -9.45 3.47
C PHE A 83 -29.13 -8.47 4.57
N ASN A 84 -29.86 -7.39 4.24
CA ASN A 84 -30.28 -6.37 5.21
C ASN A 84 -29.12 -5.94 6.13
N ALA A 85 -27.97 -5.65 5.53
CA ALA A 85 -26.77 -5.29 6.26
C ALA A 85 -26.93 -3.94 6.98
N ASP A 86 -26.40 -3.85 8.18
CA ASP A 86 -26.35 -2.58 8.92
C ASP A 86 -25.26 -1.66 8.37
N VAL A 87 -24.13 -2.21 8.00
CA VAL A 87 -22.97 -1.45 7.51
C VAL A 87 -22.20 -2.25 6.44
N MET A 88 -21.67 -1.56 5.45
CA MET A 88 -20.67 -2.13 4.54
C MET A 88 -19.29 -1.60 4.94
N VAL A 89 -18.37 -2.49 5.28
CA VAL A 89 -16.98 -2.18 5.59
C VAL A 89 -16.13 -2.40 4.33
N VAL A 90 -15.50 -1.34 3.85
CA VAL A 90 -14.68 -1.34 2.63
C VAL A 90 -13.21 -1.13 2.99
N VAL A 91 -12.34 -2.02 2.54
CA VAL A 91 -10.89 -1.91 2.79
C VAL A 91 -10.13 -2.33 1.53
N ALA A 92 -9.54 -1.38 0.83
CA ALA A 92 -8.76 -1.65 -0.38
C ALA A 92 -9.47 -2.62 -1.36
N TYR A 93 -10.73 -2.36 -1.66
CA TYR A 93 -11.57 -3.23 -2.50
C TYR A 93 -11.24 -3.11 -3.99
N GLY A 94 -11.06 -1.87 -4.45
CA GLY A 94 -10.62 -1.57 -5.82
C GLY A 94 -11.74 -1.42 -6.85
N LEU A 95 -13.03 -1.38 -6.45
CA LEU A 95 -14.15 -0.95 -7.27
C LEU A 95 -14.81 0.30 -6.68
N ILE A 96 -15.35 1.14 -7.55
CA ILE A 96 -16.18 2.28 -7.16
C ILE A 96 -17.56 1.74 -6.74
N LEU A 97 -18.09 2.23 -5.62
CA LEU A 97 -19.41 1.90 -5.13
C LEU A 97 -20.42 2.88 -5.77
N PRO A 98 -21.39 2.39 -6.58
CA PRO A 98 -22.45 3.23 -7.09
C PRO A 98 -23.39 3.66 -5.96
N GLU A 99 -24.18 4.70 -6.19
CA GLU A 99 -25.07 5.30 -5.19
C GLU A 99 -26.08 4.29 -4.62
N ALA A 100 -26.58 3.38 -5.45
CA ALA A 100 -27.46 2.30 -5.03
C ALA A 100 -26.82 1.41 -3.96
N VAL A 101 -25.52 1.10 -4.10
CA VAL A 101 -24.78 0.30 -3.11
C VAL A 101 -24.42 1.13 -1.88
N LEU A 102 -24.08 2.42 -2.04
CA LEU A 102 -23.76 3.31 -0.92
C LEU A 102 -24.93 3.51 0.04
N SER A 103 -26.16 3.56 -0.48
CA SER A 103 -27.41 3.78 0.29
C SER A 103 -28.02 2.49 0.84
N MET A 104 -27.53 1.33 0.44
CA MET A 104 -28.10 0.04 0.77
C MET A 104 -27.98 -0.32 2.28
N PRO A 105 -26.82 -0.21 2.94
CA PRO A 105 -26.73 -0.49 4.36
C PRO A 105 -27.33 0.62 5.22
N ARG A 106 -28.06 0.27 6.25
CA ARG A 106 -28.78 1.21 7.15
C ARG A 106 -27.88 2.31 7.74
N LEU A 107 -26.63 1.99 8.09
CA LEU A 107 -25.63 2.92 8.63
C LEU A 107 -24.67 3.46 7.55
N GLY A 108 -24.89 3.05 6.29
CA GLY A 108 -24.06 3.40 5.16
C GLY A 108 -22.79 2.55 5.02
N CYS A 109 -21.87 3.04 4.21
CA CYS A 109 -20.60 2.40 3.94
C CYS A 109 -19.46 3.13 4.65
N VAL A 110 -18.51 2.39 5.23
CA VAL A 110 -17.30 2.94 5.84
C VAL A 110 -16.05 2.42 5.14
N ASN A 111 -15.05 3.27 5.00
CA ASN A 111 -13.73 2.90 4.45
C ASN A 111 -12.65 3.04 5.52
N VAL A 112 -11.69 2.13 5.49
CA VAL A 112 -10.44 2.25 6.24
C VAL A 112 -9.36 2.73 5.29
N HIS A 113 -9.03 4.02 5.37
CA HIS A 113 -8.05 4.67 4.53
C HIS A 113 -6.69 4.77 5.22
N ALA A 114 -5.62 4.45 4.49
CA ALA A 114 -4.27 4.33 5.05
C ALA A 114 -3.50 5.66 5.03
N SER A 115 -4.14 6.74 5.47
CA SER A 115 -3.53 8.05 5.74
C SER A 115 -4.27 8.79 6.85
N LEU A 116 -3.69 9.90 7.30
CA LEU A 116 -4.36 10.90 8.13
C LEU A 116 -5.08 11.88 7.18
N LEU A 117 -6.33 11.56 6.81
CA LEU A 117 -7.14 12.45 5.96
C LEU A 117 -7.28 13.83 6.60
N PRO A 118 -7.34 14.91 5.81
CA PRO A 118 -7.55 14.92 4.36
C PRO A 118 -6.27 14.75 3.51
N LYS A 119 -5.11 14.44 4.10
CA LYS A 119 -3.89 14.17 3.31
C LYS A 119 -3.99 12.81 2.59
N TYR A 120 -3.52 12.80 1.34
CA TYR A 120 -3.32 11.59 0.54
C TYR A 120 -4.60 10.83 0.23
N ARG A 121 -5.69 11.52 -0.17
CA ARG A 121 -6.85 10.90 -0.80
C ARG A 121 -6.42 10.14 -2.06
N GLY A 122 -6.99 8.97 -2.33
CA GLY A 122 -6.71 8.18 -3.54
C GLY A 122 -5.89 6.92 -3.32
N ALA A 123 -5.12 6.49 -4.35
CA ALA A 123 -4.74 5.09 -4.50
C ALA A 123 -3.51 4.60 -3.72
N SER A 124 -2.58 5.46 -3.34
CA SER A 124 -1.26 5.03 -2.83
C SER A 124 -0.78 5.87 -1.63
N PRO A 125 -1.61 6.04 -0.59
CA PRO A 125 -1.29 6.92 0.54
C PRO A 125 -0.06 6.47 1.33
N ILE A 126 0.15 5.16 1.49
CA ILE A 126 1.30 4.60 2.24
C ILE A 126 2.61 4.97 1.56
N GLN A 127 2.70 4.74 0.25
CA GLN A 127 3.89 5.08 -0.53
C GLN A 127 4.11 6.58 -0.55
N GLN A 128 3.04 7.37 -0.69
CA GLN A 128 3.16 8.82 -0.73
C GLN A 128 3.70 9.40 0.58
N ALA A 129 3.29 8.89 1.73
CA ALA A 129 3.81 9.32 3.03
C ALA A 129 5.33 9.10 3.13
N ILE A 130 5.84 7.97 2.63
CA ILE A 130 7.29 7.69 2.59
C ILE A 130 8.00 8.62 1.58
N LEU A 131 7.46 8.78 0.37
CA LEU A 131 8.02 9.65 -0.67
C LEU A 131 8.12 11.11 -0.21
N SER A 132 7.10 11.60 0.48
CA SER A 132 7.07 12.95 1.04
C SER A 132 8.03 13.13 2.23
N GLY A 133 8.54 12.05 2.79
CA GLY A 133 9.41 12.07 3.98
C GLY A 133 8.67 12.47 5.25
N ASP A 134 7.39 12.17 5.33
CA ASP A 134 6.60 12.42 6.54
C ASP A 134 7.17 11.64 7.72
N ALA A 135 7.18 12.26 8.90
CA ALA A 135 7.60 11.59 10.14
C ALA A 135 6.51 10.67 10.70
N GLU A 136 5.25 10.92 10.34
CA GLU A 136 4.10 10.13 10.77
C GLU A 136 3.06 10.00 9.64
N THR A 137 2.29 8.95 9.71
CA THR A 137 1.07 8.73 8.92
C THR A 137 0.01 8.13 9.83
N GLY A 138 -1.00 7.47 9.29
CA GLY A 138 -1.99 6.80 10.12
C GLY A 138 -3.09 6.13 9.33
N ILE A 139 -4.16 5.89 10.06
CA ILE A 139 -5.41 5.34 9.55
C ILE A 139 -6.52 6.34 9.80
N THR A 140 -7.39 6.50 8.82
CA THR A 140 -8.68 7.17 8.98
C THR A 140 -9.80 6.22 8.62
N VAL A 141 -10.71 5.96 9.57
CA VAL A 141 -12.01 5.34 9.28
C VAL A 141 -12.97 6.47 8.95
N MET A 142 -13.60 6.41 7.78
CA MET A 142 -14.51 7.46 7.29
C MET A 142 -15.77 6.86 6.67
N LYS A 143 -16.83 7.64 6.57
CA LYS A 143 -18.00 7.31 5.75
C LYS A 143 -17.65 7.46 4.27
N ILE A 144 -18.14 6.55 3.44
CA ILE A 144 -17.97 6.67 1.99
C ILE A 144 -19.08 7.54 1.43
N ILE A 145 -18.70 8.48 0.58
CA ILE A 145 -19.59 9.30 -0.24
C ILE A 145 -19.15 9.19 -1.71
N LYS A 146 -19.89 9.80 -2.62
CA LYS A 146 -19.57 9.79 -4.05
C LYS A 146 -18.20 10.41 -4.39
N ALA A 147 -17.77 11.42 -3.62
CA ALA A 147 -16.48 12.05 -3.81
C ALA A 147 -15.35 11.17 -3.23
N LEU A 148 -14.26 11.02 -3.99
CA LEU A 148 -13.14 10.13 -3.67
C LEU A 148 -12.51 10.51 -2.32
N ASP A 149 -12.57 9.59 -1.37
CA ASP A 149 -11.99 9.68 -0.02
C ASP A 149 -12.27 10.99 0.73
N ALA A 150 -13.37 11.70 0.38
CA ALA A 150 -13.76 12.99 0.93
C ALA A 150 -14.89 12.90 1.98
N GLY A 151 -15.32 11.71 2.34
CA GLY A 151 -16.38 11.50 3.33
C GLY A 151 -15.99 11.92 4.74
N PRO A 152 -16.99 12.15 5.62
CA PRO A 152 -16.73 12.53 7.00
C PRO A 152 -15.93 11.47 7.76
N MET A 153 -14.94 11.93 8.52
CA MET A 153 -14.06 11.08 9.33
C MET A 153 -14.71 10.66 10.63
N LEU A 154 -14.62 9.39 10.97
CA LEU A 154 -15.18 8.81 12.19
C LEU A 154 -14.13 8.66 13.28
N LEU A 155 -12.93 8.19 12.92
CA LEU A 155 -11.83 8.02 13.85
C LEU A 155 -10.50 8.02 13.09
N GLN A 156 -9.49 8.64 13.72
CA GLN A 156 -8.10 8.59 13.23
C GLN A 156 -7.19 7.95 14.27
N SER A 157 -6.18 7.24 13.80
CA SER A 157 -5.09 6.71 14.60
C SER A 157 -3.75 6.97 13.91
N ARG A 158 -2.75 7.44 14.67
CA ARG A 158 -1.43 7.84 14.14
C ARG A 158 -0.43 6.71 14.24
N CYS A 159 0.53 6.69 13.33
CA CYS A 159 1.63 5.75 13.25
C CYS A 159 2.91 6.48 12.83
N ALA A 160 3.99 6.35 13.60
CA ALA A 160 5.29 6.87 13.21
C ALA A 160 5.85 6.11 12.01
N ILE A 161 6.53 6.84 11.12
CA ILE A 161 7.27 6.28 9.98
C ILE A 161 8.75 6.22 10.37
N GLU A 162 9.27 5.02 10.57
CA GLU A 162 10.67 4.82 10.88
C GLU A 162 11.55 5.02 9.63
N LYS A 163 12.80 5.46 9.83
CA LYS A 163 13.76 5.66 8.73
C LYS A 163 14.02 4.38 7.92
N THR A 164 13.77 3.22 8.50
CA THR A 164 13.93 1.91 7.86
C THR A 164 12.64 1.35 7.27
N ASP A 165 11.49 2.02 7.47
CA ASP A 165 10.23 1.53 6.94
C ASP A 165 10.21 1.56 5.42
N THR A 166 9.82 0.43 4.86
CA THR A 166 9.43 0.29 3.47
C THR A 166 7.90 0.35 3.37
N ALA A 167 7.36 0.48 2.16
CA ALA A 167 5.91 0.38 1.99
C ALA A 167 5.35 -0.96 2.50
N GLU A 168 6.12 -2.04 2.43
CA GLU A 168 5.71 -3.34 2.99
C GLU A 168 5.61 -3.31 4.51
N THR A 169 6.66 -2.85 5.20
CA THR A 169 6.67 -2.83 6.68
C THR A 169 5.65 -1.85 7.24
N LEU A 170 5.55 -0.66 6.65
CA LEU A 170 4.57 0.35 7.03
C LEU A 170 3.14 -0.13 6.78
N SER A 171 2.88 -0.80 5.64
CA SER A 171 1.58 -1.40 5.35
C SER A 171 1.17 -2.44 6.40
N LYS A 172 2.10 -3.27 6.90
CA LYS A 172 1.85 -4.24 7.97
C LYS A 172 1.48 -3.56 9.29
N LYS A 173 2.22 -2.51 9.68
CA LYS A 173 1.90 -1.69 10.87
C LYS A 173 0.52 -1.06 10.77
N LEU A 174 0.23 -0.43 9.61
CA LEU A 174 -1.04 0.23 9.35
C LEU A 174 -2.22 -0.75 9.24
N ALA A 175 -2.02 -1.97 8.77
CA ALA A 175 -3.07 -2.98 8.72
C ALA A 175 -3.53 -3.38 10.13
N GLN A 176 -2.61 -3.55 11.06
CA GLN A 176 -2.93 -3.85 12.46
C GLN A 176 -3.62 -2.67 13.14
N LEU A 177 -3.03 -1.48 13.02
CA LEU A 177 -3.61 -0.25 13.57
C LEU A 177 -5.00 0.03 12.98
N GLY A 178 -5.19 -0.23 11.68
CA GLY A 178 -6.46 -0.04 10.99
C GLY A 178 -7.54 -1.00 11.47
N ALA A 179 -7.19 -2.27 11.69
CA ALA A 179 -8.10 -3.26 12.25
C ALA A 179 -8.60 -2.83 13.65
N GLU A 180 -7.70 -2.40 14.51
CA GLU A 180 -8.06 -1.89 15.85
C GLU A 180 -8.92 -0.61 15.77
N THR A 181 -8.56 0.32 14.86
CA THR A 181 -9.29 1.57 14.67
C THR A 181 -10.69 1.30 14.14
N LEU A 182 -10.84 0.37 13.20
CA LEU A 182 -12.14 -0.08 12.65
C LEU A 182 -13.03 -0.65 13.77
N LEU A 183 -12.52 -1.59 14.56
CA LEU A 183 -13.26 -2.20 15.67
C LEU A 183 -13.72 -1.15 16.68
N LYS A 184 -12.83 -0.23 17.08
CA LYS A 184 -13.18 0.90 17.98
C LYS A 184 -14.26 1.79 17.37
N THR A 185 -14.22 2.04 16.05
CA THR A 185 -15.20 2.86 15.35
C THR A 185 -16.57 2.20 15.34
N LEU A 186 -16.63 0.92 15.02
CA LEU A 186 -17.88 0.15 15.00
C LEU A 186 -18.49 0.01 16.40
N ASP A 187 -17.66 -0.18 17.42
CA ASP A 187 -18.11 -0.25 18.84
C ASP A 187 -18.75 1.07 19.31
N ARG A 188 -18.26 2.22 18.80
CA ARG A 188 -18.83 3.55 19.10
C ARG A 188 -20.11 3.87 18.32
N GLY A 189 -20.50 3.04 17.35
CA GLY A 189 -21.78 3.16 16.62
C GLY A 189 -21.77 4.13 15.44
N LEU A 190 -20.63 4.42 14.81
CA LEU A 190 -20.48 5.28 13.61
C LEU A 190 -21.02 6.70 13.78
N VAL A 191 -20.95 7.24 14.98
CA VAL A 191 -21.42 8.58 15.37
C VAL A 191 -20.30 9.61 15.39
N ASN A 192 -20.66 10.90 15.49
CA ASN A 192 -19.70 12.02 15.59
C ASN A 192 -18.71 12.09 14.43
N ALA A 193 -19.24 11.91 13.21
CA ALA A 193 -18.43 12.04 11.99
C ALA A 193 -18.08 13.54 11.74
N GLU A 194 -16.80 13.83 11.55
CA GLU A 194 -16.29 15.17 11.30
C GLU A 194 -16.02 15.38 9.82
N ALA A 195 -16.49 16.52 9.26
CA ALA A 195 -16.17 16.88 7.88
C ALA A 195 -14.67 17.10 7.69
N GLN A 196 -14.15 16.70 6.55
CA GLN A 196 -12.75 16.97 6.21
C GLN A 196 -12.56 18.46 5.82
N ASP A 197 -11.41 19.02 6.18
CA ASP A 197 -11.02 20.37 5.73
C ASP A 197 -10.49 20.29 4.29
N GLU A 198 -11.29 20.74 3.33
CA GLU A 198 -10.94 20.72 1.90
C GLU A 198 -9.68 21.54 1.57
N THR A 199 -9.34 22.54 2.38
CA THR A 199 -8.15 23.38 2.15
C THR A 199 -6.84 22.61 2.42
N GLN A 200 -6.89 21.55 3.20
CA GLN A 200 -5.76 20.69 3.52
C GLN A 200 -5.72 19.40 2.69
N ALA A 201 -6.70 19.19 1.82
CA ALA A 201 -6.79 17.97 1.03
C ALA A 201 -5.63 17.86 0.03
N THR A 202 -4.98 16.70 0.03
CA THR A 202 -4.00 16.32 -0.99
C THR A 202 -4.39 14.99 -1.63
N TYR A 203 -3.94 14.76 -2.86
CA TYR A 203 -4.36 13.61 -3.65
C TYR A 203 -3.15 12.78 -4.09
N THR A 204 -3.33 11.46 -4.12
CA THR A 204 -2.34 10.52 -4.62
C THR A 204 -2.86 9.75 -5.82
N LYS A 205 -1.99 9.52 -6.79
CA LYS A 205 -2.29 8.68 -7.94
C LYS A 205 -1.83 7.24 -7.71
N LYS A 206 -2.31 6.35 -8.54
CA LYS A 206 -1.79 4.99 -8.61
C LYS A 206 -0.34 5.01 -9.09
N ILE A 207 0.50 4.22 -8.44
CA ILE A 207 1.90 4.05 -8.83
C ILE A 207 1.98 3.14 -10.06
N ASP A 208 2.79 3.54 -11.03
CA ASP A 208 3.10 2.76 -12.20
C ASP A 208 4.53 2.22 -12.14
N LYS A 209 4.82 1.20 -12.97
CA LYS A 209 6.16 0.59 -13.02
C LYS A 209 7.24 1.57 -13.51
N SER A 210 6.87 2.53 -14.33
CA SER A 210 7.75 3.59 -14.81
C SER A 210 8.20 4.55 -13.72
N ASP A 211 7.36 4.78 -12.69
CA ASP A 211 7.69 5.67 -11.57
C ASP A 211 8.91 5.18 -10.77
N ALA A 212 9.22 3.89 -10.87
CA ALA A 212 10.32 3.27 -10.13
C ALA A 212 11.69 3.35 -10.84
N ARG A 213 11.79 3.99 -12.02
CA ARG A 213 13.09 4.26 -12.64
C ARG A 213 13.82 5.33 -11.83
N ILE A 214 15.03 5.01 -11.39
CA ILE A 214 15.85 5.94 -10.60
C ILE A 214 16.32 7.09 -11.50
N ASP A 215 16.04 8.31 -11.07
CA ASP A 215 16.65 9.52 -11.60
C ASP A 215 17.80 9.96 -10.69
N TRP A 216 19.02 9.64 -11.10
CA TRP A 216 20.23 9.94 -10.33
C TRP A 216 20.47 11.43 -10.08
N ASN A 217 19.76 12.33 -10.77
CA ASN A 217 19.85 13.79 -10.52
C ASN A 217 19.12 14.22 -9.24
N LYS A 218 18.30 13.39 -8.64
CA LYS A 218 17.68 13.65 -7.34
C LYS A 218 18.69 13.55 -6.20
N SER A 219 18.31 14.01 -5.01
CA SER A 219 19.15 13.84 -3.81
C SER A 219 19.22 12.37 -3.36
N ALA A 220 20.28 11.98 -2.66
CA ALA A 220 20.41 10.65 -2.08
C ALA A 220 19.26 10.34 -1.09
N ILE A 221 18.78 11.36 -0.38
CA ILE A 221 17.64 11.23 0.55
C ILE A 221 16.35 10.91 -0.19
N ASP A 222 16.08 11.59 -1.30
CA ASP A 222 14.85 11.34 -2.08
C ASP A 222 14.90 9.97 -2.74
N LEU A 223 16.07 9.55 -3.24
CA LEU A 223 16.26 8.23 -3.81
C LEU A 223 16.10 7.10 -2.76
N ASP A 224 16.56 7.31 -1.53
CA ASP A 224 16.30 6.38 -0.43
C ASP A 224 14.80 6.24 -0.15
N ARG A 225 14.08 7.38 -0.10
CA ARG A 225 12.62 7.38 0.07
C ARG A 225 11.92 6.63 -1.05
N GLU A 226 12.33 6.83 -2.30
CA GLU A 226 11.78 6.10 -3.46
C GLU A 226 12.04 4.60 -3.37
N ILE A 227 13.25 4.18 -3.01
CA ILE A 227 13.60 2.76 -2.85
C ILE A 227 12.73 2.13 -1.76
N ARG A 228 12.52 2.81 -0.65
CA ARG A 228 11.67 2.32 0.44
C ARG A 228 10.18 2.32 0.06
N ALA A 229 9.69 3.38 -0.57
CA ALA A 229 8.29 3.53 -0.98
C ALA A 229 7.90 2.51 -2.06
N PHE A 230 8.81 2.14 -2.94
CA PHE A 230 8.56 1.18 -4.01
C PHE A 230 8.91 -0.27 -3.66
N ASN A 231 9.27 -0.54 -2.42
CA ASN A 231 9.53 -1.89 -1.92
C ASN A 231 8.29 -2.43 -1.16
N PRO A 232 7.64 -3.51 -1.59
CA PRO A 232 8.11 -4.56 -2.51
C PRO A 232 7.65 -4.41 -3.97
N TRP A 233 6.93 -3.38 -4.32
CA TRP A 233 6.45 -3.14 -5.68
C TRP A 233 6.35 -1.64 -5.97
N PRO A 234 6.76 -1.19 -7.19
CA PRO A 234 7.27 -1.97 -8.32
C PRO A 234 8.75 -2.33 -8.26
N ILE A 235 9.48 -1.94 -7.24
CA ILE A 235 10.92 -1.98 -6.99
C ILE A 235 11.68 -0.98 -7.85
N SER A 236 12.38 -0.04 -7.18
CA SER A 236 13.25 0.93 -7.84
C SER A 236 14.31 0.23 -8.68
N PHE A 237 14.57 0.76 -9.86
CA PHE A 237 15.52 0.17 -10.78
C PHE A 237 16.31 1.24 -11.52
N THR A 238 17.50 0.86 -11.93
CA THR A 238 18.36 1.59 -12.87
C THR A 238 18.82 0.62 -13.94
N GLU A 239 19.57 1.10 -14.91
CA GLU A 239 20.14 0.29 -15.98
C GLU A 239 21.65 0.52 -16.05
N MET A 240 22.38 -0.49 -16.51
CA MET A 240 23.79 -0.40 -16.80
C MET A 240 24.10 -1.25 -18.03
N ASN A 241 24.61 -0.63 -19.09
CA ASN A 241 24.82 -1.26 -20.40
C ASN A 241 23.52 -1.88 -20.96
N GLY A 242 22.36 -1.25 -20.74
CA GLY A 242 21.05 -1.73 -21.16
C GLY A 242 20.48 -2.88 -20.32
N GLU A 243 21.19 -3.36 -19.29
CA GLU A 243 20.67 -4.38 -18.37
C GLU A 243 20.05 -3.75 -17.13
N ARG A 244 18.81 -4.17 -16.81
CA ARG A 244 18.09 -3.66 -15.64
C ARG A 244 18.64 -4.24 -14.34
N ILE A 245 18.89 -3.34 -13.40
CA ILE A 245 19.33 -3.64 -12.04
C ILE A 245 18.29 -3.07 -11.07
N ARG A 246 17.63 -3.94 -10.28
CA ARG A 246 16.71 -3.52 -9.23
C ARG A 246 17.46 -3.25 -7.94
N ILE A 247 17.11 -2.15 -7.28
CA ILE A 247 17.71 -1.75 -6.01
C ILE A 247 16.66 -1.99 -4.90
N TRP A 248 17.02 -2.85 -3.96
CA TRP A 248 16.14 -3.28 -2.88
C TRP A 248 16.41 -2.55 -1.57
N GLN A 249 17.65 -2.13 -1.37
CA GLN A 249 18.06 -1.42 -0.17
C GLN A 249 19.24 -0.50 -0.49
N ALA A 250 19.16 0.71 0.01
CA ALA A 250 20.23 1.69 -0.02
C ALA A 250 20.18 2.55 1.24
N THR A 251 21.23 3.34 1.46
CA THR A 251 21.33 4.32 2.55
C THR A 251 21.91 5.61 1.99
N PRO A 252 21.31 6.77 2.27
CA PRO A 252 21.88 8.06 1.87
C PRO A 252 23.06 8.41 2.78
N LEU A 253 24.16 8.85 2.20
CA LEU A 253 25.33 9.38 2.89
C LEU A 253 25.44 10.87 2.61
N ALA A 254 25.65 11.66 3.66
CA ALA A 254 25.84 13.11 3.56
C ALA A 254 27.27 13.46 3.11
N GLU A 255 27.76 12.78 2.08
CA GLU A 255 29.09 12.99 1.52
C GLU A 255 29.00 13.96 0.32
N THR A 256 29.89 14.95 0.28
CA THR A 256 30.03 15.83 -0.88
C THR A 256 30.91 15.18 -1.95
N HIS A 257 30.59 15.40 -3.20
CA HIS A 257 31.37 14.89 -4.34
C HIS A 257 31.32 15.85 -5.52
N HIS A 258 32.23 15.67 -6.47
CA HIS A 258 32.26 16.39 -7.76
C HIS A 258 32.06 15.45 -8.97
N LYS A 259 31.50 14.26 -8.71
CA LYS A 259 31.24 13.25 -9.72
C LYS A 259 29.87 13.48 -10.38
N LYS A 260 29.71 12.98 -11.60
CA LYS A 260 28.43 13.07 -12.31
C LYS A 260 27.39 12.16 -11.65
N PRO A 261 26.10 12.59 -11.55
CA PRO A 261 25.04 11.71 -11.06
C PRO A 261 25.00 10.35 -11.76
N GLY A 262 24.83 9.27 -11.00
CA GLY A 262 24.88 7.88 -11.49
C GLY A 262 26.30 7.29 -11.56
N GLN A 263 27.35 8.06 -11.29
CA GLN A 263 28.73 7.56 -11.32
C GLN A 263 29.07 6.80 -10.03
N ILE A 264 29.69 5.63 -10.16
CA ILE A 264 30.15 4.82 -9.02
C ILE A 264 31.39 5.48 -8.42
N ILE A 265 31.31 5.79 -7.12
CA ILE A 265 32.39 6.40 -6.34
C ILE A 265 33.16 5.34 -5.58
N SER A 266 32.47 4.35 -5.06
CA SER A 266 33.06 3.25 -4.27
C SER A 266 32.34 1.94 -4.52
N ALA A 267 33.07 0.84 -4.45
CA ALA A 267 32.50 -0.51 -4.53
C ALA A 267 33.28 -1.42 -3.58
N ASN A 268 32.65 -1.80 -2.48
CA ASN A 268 33.22 -2.65 -1.45
C ASN A 268 32.15 -3.55 -0.82
N PRO A 269 32.48 -4.52 0.04
CA PRO A 269 31.51 -5.44 0.62
C PRO A 269 30.37 -4.77 1.43
N VAL A 270 30.53 -3.53 1.90
CA VAL A 270 29.51 -2.78 2.65
C VAL A 270 28.46 -2.21 1.68
N GLY A 271 28.88 -1.82 0.46
CA GLY A 271 27.98 -1.28 -0.53
C GLY A 271 28.66 -0.71 -1.77
N ILE A 272 27.83 -0.29 -2.72
CA ILE A 272 28.25 0.48 -3.90
C ILE A 272 27.80 1.92 -3.67
N GLY A 273 28.75 2.83 -3.50
CA GLY A 273 28.49 4.27 -3.40
C GLY A 273 28.33 4.89 -4.77
N VAL A 274 27.22 5.54 -4.99
CA VAL A 274 26.84 6.18 -6.28
C VAL A 274 26.62 7.67 -6.06
N ALA A 275 27.23 8.49 -6.90
CA ALA A 275 27.01 9.91 -6.94
C ALA A 275 25.55 10.23 -7.32
N THR A 276 24.94 11.14 -6.61
CA THR A 276 23.57 11.62 -6.88
C THR A 276 23.57 13.11 -7.17
N GLY A 277 22.44 13.73 -7.40
CA GLY A 277 22.36 15.19 -7.54
C GLY A 277 22.87 15.93 -6.30
N GLU A 278 22.63 15.32 -5.11
CA GLU A 278 23.12 15.80 -3.82
C GLU A 278 23.38 14.59 -2.89
N GLY A 279 24.60 14.45 -2.38
CA GLY A 279 25.01 13.35 -1.54
C GLY A 279 25.34 12.08 -2.32
N VAL A 280 25.61 11.01 -1.61
CA VAL A 280 25.95 9.67 -2.13
C VAL A 280 24.91 8.66 -1.72
N LEU A 281 24.42 7.86 -2.65
CA LEU A 281 23.54 6.74 -2.34
C LEU A 281 24.37 5.46 -2.24
N GLN A 282 24.44 4.86 -1.06
CA GLN A 282 25.10 3.58 -0.83
C GLN A 282 24.12 2.42 -1.04
N ILE A 283 24.24 1.72 -2.15
CA ILE A 283 23.44 0.54 -2.47
C ILE A 283 23.95 -0.65 -1.66
N GLN A 284 23.05 -1.34 -0.94
CA GLN A 284 23.39 -2.47 -0.06
C GLN A 284 22.84 -3.80 -0.57
N GLN A 285 21.66 -3.78 -1.21
CA GLN A 285 21.03 -4.97 -1.80
C GLN A 285 20.52 -4.64 -3.18
N LEU A 286 20.80 -5.52 -4.12
CA LEU A 286 20.37 -5.38 -5.51
C LEU A 286 19.98 -6.72 -6.14
N GLN A 287 19.37 -6.64 -7.32
CA GLN A 287 19.00 -7.81 -8.11
C GLN A 287 19.34 -7.54 -9.58
N LEU A 288 20.24 -8.32 -10.13
CA LEU A 288 20.55 -8.31 -11.56
C LEU A 288 19.41 -8.95 -12.38
N SER A 289 19.36 -8.64 -13.66
CA SER A 289 18.37 -9.21 -14.58
C SER A 289 18.42 -10.75 -14.53
N GLY A 290 17.24 -11.39 -14.39
CA GLY A 290 17.13 -12.85 -14.26
C GLY A 290 17.64 -13.45 -12.94
N GLY A 291 18.30 -12.66 -12.08
CA GLY A 291 18.91 -13.11 -10.83
C GLY A 291 17.98 -13.08 -9.63
N LYS A 292 18.55 -13.37 -8.45
CA LYS A 292 17.92 -13.24 -7.13
C LYS A 292 18.33 -11.91 -6.50
N LYS A 293 17.55 -11.43 -5.52
CA LYS A 293 17.93 -10.36 -4.60
C LYS A 293 19.14 -10.82 -3.77
N LEU A 294 20.23 -10.08 -3.80
CA LEU A 294 21.48 -10.41 -3.12
C LEU A 294 22.07 -9.16 -2.42
N PRO A 295 22.82 -9.33 -1.33
CA PRO A 295 23.66 -8.28 -0.79
C PRO A 295 24.78 -7.93 -1.78
N VAL A 296 25.22 -6.69 -1.78
CA VAL A 296 26.30 -6.19 -2.67
C VAL A 296 27.55 -7.02 -2.54
N SER A 297 27.95 -7.45 -1.34
CA SER A 297 29.12 -8.31 -1.14
C SER A 297 29.10 -9.57 -2.00
N ALA A 298 27.96 -10.26 -2.08
CA ALA A 298 27.82 -11.46 -2.91
C ALA A 298 27.86 -11.14 -4.40
N VAL A 299 27.31 -10.00 -4.81
CA VAL A 299 27.31 -9.58 -6.22
C VAL A 299 28.72 -9.20 -6.67
N LEU A 300 29.48 -8.48 -5.85
CA LEU A 300 30.87 -8.10 -6.16
C LEU A 300 31.80 -9.31 -6.24
N ASN A 301 31.60 -10.32 -5.41
CA ASN A 301 32.37 -11.57 -5.50
C ASN A 301 32.13 -12.32 -6.83
N GLY A 302 30.90 -12.30 -7.33
CA GLY A 302 30.55 -12.99 -8.58
C GLY A 302 30.81 -12.16 -9.86
N LYS A 303 30.71 -10.83 -9.77
CA LYS A 303 30.80 -9.92 -10.93
C LYS A 303 31.54 -8.61 -10.58
N PRO A 304 32.80 -8.67 -10.13
CA PRO A 304 33.55 -7.48 -9.69
C PRO A 304 33.71 -6.43 -10.80
N ALA A 305 33.85 -6.86 -12.05
CA ALA A 305 34.04 -5.96 -13.18
C ALA A 305 32.79 -5.13 -13.55
N LEU A 306 31.61 -5.49 -13.04
CA LEU A 306 30.38 -4.78 -13.38
C LEU A 306 30.29 -3.41 -12.69
N PHE A 307 30.77 -3.30 -11.45
CA PHE A 307 30.64 -2.12 -10.61
C PHE A 307 31.98 -1.47 -10.28
N GLN A 308 32.82 -1.28 -11.30
CA GLN A 308 34.10 -0.58 -11.13
C GLN A 308 33.89 0.91 -10.83
N ILE A 309 34.78 1.50 -10.07
CA ILE A 309 34.83 2.94 -9.82
C ILE A 309 34.88 3.68 -11.17
N ASP A 310 34.25 4.84 -11.23
CA ASP A 310 34.08 5.71 -12.39
C ASP A 310 33.15 5.16 -13.49
N ARG A 311 32.66 3.92 -13.43
CA ARG A 311 31.53 3.50 -14.26
C ARG A 311 30.27 4.26 -13.87
N ARG A 312 29.33 4.37 -14.80
CA ARG A 312 28.10 5.13 -14.62
C ARG A 312 26.89 4.28 -14.97
N PHE A 313 25.86 4.38 -14.15
CA PHE A 313 24.53 3.87 -14.50
C PHE A 313 23.91 4.68 -15.62
N ASP A 314 23.09 4.05 -16.44
CA ASP A 314 22.36 4.70 -17.53
C ASP A 314 21.34 5.69 -16.93
N LEU A 315 21.19 6.89 -17.52
CA LEU A 315 20.31 7.96 -17.05
C LEU A 315 18.86 7.79 -17.55
#